data_37d22cd34f4e49cd9c095a9e6b8e7549
#
_entry.id   37d22cd34f4e49cd9c095a9e6b8e7549
#
_cell.length_a   1.000
_cell.length_b   1.000
_cell.length_c   1.000
_cell.angle_alpha   90.00
_cell.angle_beta   90.00
_cell.angle_gamma   90.00
#
_symmetry.space_group_name_H-M   'P 1'
#
loop_
_entity.id
_entity.type
_entity.pdbx_description
1 polymer ?
#
loop_
_entity_poly.entity_id
_entity_poly.type
_entity_poly.pdbx_seq_one_letter_code
_entity_poly.pdbx_strand_id
1 'polypeptide(L)'
;MSKQMQTPCKELVLDKILEKPTTFMKLVSECQCATETVEKYLSIYIEKNSIKQKKGKFRVLYSPELEEEVIEFYELLLNPTTKAILLVLLKSNLALSQIELVATIEKSNPSISRGLKVLLEKRWIKRNYHAPFSTYQISNKTKLFEMLEKTYPKIATNFEQFDLCYPKPRIFLDIYQ
;
A
#
# COMPACT_ATOMS: atom_id res chain seq x y z
N MET A 1 6.52 -21.16 -34.52
CA MET A 1 6.75 -19.88 -33.82
C MET A 1 5.40 -19.26 -33.50
N SER A 2 4.92 -19.45 -32.28
CA SER A 2 3.60 -18.97 -31.83
C SER A 2 3.67 -17.45 -31.62
N LYS A 3 2.97 -16.67 -32.45
CA LYS A 3 2.71 -15.26 -32.20
C LYS A 3 1.87 -15.19 -30.90
N GLN A 4 2.48 -14.83 -29.79
CA GLN A 4 1.74 -14.38 -28.63
C GLN A 4 0.91 -13.17 -29.09
N MET A 5 -0.42 -13.32 -29.09
CA MET A 5 -1.35 -12.21 -29.29
C MET A 5 -1.12 -11.23 -28.14
N GLN A 6 -0.40 -10.14 -28.40
CA GLN A 6 -0.28 -9.04 -27.44
C GLN A 6 -1.68 -8.44 -27.26
N THR A 7 -2.19 -8.52 -26.06
CA THR A 7 -3.43 -7.84 -25.68
C THR A 7 -3.31 -6.35 -26.07
N PRO A 8 -4.29 -5.79 -26.79
CA PRO A 8 -4.20 -4.37 -27.19
C PRO A 8 -4.03 -3.48 -25.95
N CYS A 9 -3.14 -2.49 -26.02
CA CYS A 9 -2.90 -1.54 -24.92
C CYS A 9 -4.19 -0.98 -24.29
N LYS A 10 -5.23 -0.82 -25.11
CA LYS A 10 -6.53 -0.32 -24.67
C LYS A 10 -7.17 -1.21 -23.60
N GLU A 11 -7.29 -2.51 -23.86
CA GLU A 11 -7.89 -3.47 -22.94
C GLU A 11 -7.02 -3.66 -21.71
N LEU A 12 -5.70 -3.77 -21.89
CA LEU A 12 -4.75 -3.93 -20.79
C LEU A 12 -4.79 -2.77 -19.78
N VAL A 13 -4.92 -1.53 -20.26
CA VAL A 13 -5.03 -0.33 -19.41
C VAL A 13 -6.30 -0.39 -18.56
N LEU A 14 -7.44 -0.76 -19.16
CA LEU A 14 -8.71 -0.84 -18.45
C LEU A 14 -8.70 -1.98 -17.42
N ASP A 15 -8.28 -3.18 -17.81
CA ASP A 15 -8.25 -4.36 -16.95
C ASP A 15 -7.39 -4.13 -15.70
N LYS A 16 -6.23 -3.49 -15.86
CA LYS A 16 -5.35 -3.15 -14.74
C LYS A 16 -5.98 -2.21 -13.73
N ILE A 17 -6.78 -1.25 -14.19
CA ILE A 17 -7.47 -0.29 -13.30
C ILE A 17 -8.67 -0.94 -12.61
N LEU A 18 -9.39 -1.82 -13.31
CA LEU A 18 -10.53 -2.53 -12.74
C LEU A 18 -10.09 -3.61 -11.74
N GLU A 19 -8.92 -4.22 -11.93
CA GLU A 19 -8.36 -5.23 -11.01
C GLU A 19 -8.08 -4.62 -9.62
N LYS A 20 -7.52 -3.40 -9.56
CA LYS A 20 -7.14 -2.71 -8.32
C LYS A 20 -6.83 -1.23 -8.56
N PRO A 21 -6.90 -0.38 -7.52
CA PRO A 21 -6.39 0.97 -7.61
C PRO A 21 -4.93 0.99 -8.06
N THR A 22 -4.58 1.92 -8.92
CA THR A 22 -3.20 2.07 -9.40
C THR A 22 -2.83 3.53 -9.59
N THR A 23 -1.53 3.84 -9.59
CA THR A 23 -1.06 5.18 -9.96
C THR A 23 -0.78 5.23 -11.46
N PHE A 24 -0.86 6.44 -12.04
CA PHE A 24 -0.57 6.64 -13.46
C PHE A 24 0.81 6.10 -13.86
N MET A 25 1.86 6.44 -13.11
CA MET A 25 3.23 5.98 -13.41
C MET A 25 3.38 4.46 -13.34
N LYS A 26 2.73 3.84 -12.35
CA LYS A 26 2.72 2.38 -12.21
C LYS A 26 1.99 1.72 -13.38
N LEU A 27 0.85 2.26 -13.78
CA LEU A 27 0.07 1.78 -14.92
C LEU A 27 0.90 1.82 -16.22
N VAL A 28 1.57 2.94 -16.51
CA VAL A 28 2.46 3.09 -17.68
C VAL A 28 3.54 2.02 -17.65
N SER A 29 4.18 1.83 -16.50
CA SER A 29 5.24 0.81 -16.33
C SER A 29 4.72 -0.63 -16.51
N GLU A 30 3.55 -0.95 -15.97
CA GLU A 30 2.96 -2.30 -16.04
C GLU A 30 2.41 -2.63 -17.43
N CYS A 31 1.84 -1.65 -18.14
CA CYS A 31 1.29 -1.85 -19.49
C CYS A 31 2.36 -1.84 -20.58
N GLN A 32 3.54 -1.31 -20.30
CA GLN A 32 4.62 -1.13 -21.31
C GLN A 32 4.15 -0.37 -22.56
N CYS A 33 3.17 0.48 -22.43
CA CYS A 33 2.62 1.32 -23.49
C CYS A 33 3.23 2.73 -23.42
N ALA A 34 3.26 3.43 -24.55
CA ALA A 34 3.68 4.83 -24.56
C ALA A 34 2.77 5.68 -23.68
N THR A 35 3.36 6.63 -22.95
CA THR A 35 2.65 7.50 -21.98
C THR A 35 1.46 8.21 -22.62
N GLU A 36 1.63 8.76 -23.83
CA GLU A 36 0.58 9.45 -24.59
C GLU A 36 -0.58 8.51 -24.94
N THR A 37 -0.26 7.25 -25.25
CA THR A 37 -1.26 6.22 -25.55
C THR A 37 -2.09 5.89 -24.32
N VAL A 38 -1.45 5.73 -23.16
CA VAL A 38 -2.13 5.51 -21.87
C VAL A 38 -3.03 6.70 -21.53
N GLU A 39 -2.51 7.94 -21.63
CA GLU A 39 -3.30 9.17 -21.38
C GLU A 39 -4.53 9.27 -22.29
N LYS A 40 -4.38 8.97 -23.56
CA LYS A 40 -5.50 8.96 -24.52
C LYS A 40 -6.61 7.98 -24.08
N TYR A 41 -6.25 6.77 -23.69
CA TYR A 41 -7.25 5.80 -23.24
C TYR A 41 -7.86 6.18 -21.90
N LEU A 42 -7.08 6.72 -20.96
CA LEU A 42 -7.61 7.22 -19.69
C LEU A 42 -8.64 8.31 -19.89
N SER A 43 -8.38 9.26 -20.81
CA SER A 43 -9.34 10.35 -21.11
C SER A 43 -10.67 9.76 -21.62
N ILE A 44 -10.63 8.79 -22.53
CA ILE A 44 -11.83 8.12 -23.05
C ILE A 44 -12.58 7.37 -21.93
N TYR A 45 -11.87 6.66 -21.03
CA TYR A 45 -12.50 5.88 -19.97
C TYR A 45 -13.09 6.75 -18.87
N ILE A 46 -12.44 7.88 -18.55
CA ILE A 46 -12.96 8.87 -17.59
C ILE A 46 -14.22 9.54 -18.15
N GLU A 47 -14.20 9.94 -19.42
CA GLU A 47 -15.37 10.55 -20.10
C GLU A 47 -16.58 9.59 -20.12
N LYS A 48 -16.33 8.29 -20.31
CA LYS A 48 -17.36 7.24 -20.28
C LYS A 48 -17.76 6.81 -18.85
N ASN A 49 -17.18 7.42 -17.81
CA ASN A 49 -17.36 6.99 -16.42
C ASN A 49 -17.00 5.50 -16.16
N SER A 50 -16.19 4.87 -17.03
CA SER A 50 -15.72 3.50 -16.84
C SER A 50 -14.62 3.41 -15.75
N ILE A 51 -13.94 4.51 -15.51
CA ILE A 51 -12.96 4.66 -14.42
C ILE A 51 -13.09 6.02 -13.76
N LYS A 52 -12.59 6.13 -12.54
CA LYS A 52 -12.43 7.40 -11.81
C LYS A 52 -10.98 7.71 -11.54
N GLN A 53 -10.68 8.98 -11.29
CA GLN A 53 -9.37 9.43 -10.86
C GLN A 53 -9.47 10.34 -9.67
N LYS A 54 -8.49 10.22 -8.75
CA LYS A 54 -8.27 11.14 -7.65
C LYS A 54 -6.92 11.83 -7.88
N LYS A 55 -6.95 13.16 -7.95
CA LYS A 55 -5.75 13.99 -8.10
C LYS A 55 -5.29 14.44 -6.72
N GLY A 56 -4.03 14.20 -6.38
CA GLY A 56 -3.42 14.58 -5.11
C GLY A 56 -1.91 14.54 -5.26
N LYS A 57 -1.19 14.13 -4.22
CA LYS A 57 0.26 13.87 -4.30
C LYS A 57 0.59 12.83 -5.38
N PHE A 58 -0.31 11.88 -5.57
CA PHE A 58 -0.27 10.89 -6.64
C PHE A 58 -1.59 10.98 -7.43
N ARG A 59 -1.53 10.72 -8.73
CA ARG A 59 -2.73 10.52 -9.54
C ARG A 59 -3.14 9.06 -9.43
N VAL A 60 -4.20 8.80 -8.67
CA VAL A 60 -4.74 7.45 -8.45
C VAL A 60 -5.91 7.21 -9.39
N LEU A 61 -5.90 6.06 -10.05
CA LEU A 61 -6.91 5.58 -11.00
C LEU A 61 -7.58 4.34 -10.41
N TYR A 62 -8.90 4.25 -10.52
CA TYR A 62 -9.66 3.18 -9.86
C TYR A 62 -11.03 2.95 -10.50
N SER A 63 -11.62 1.77 -10.22
CA SER A 63 -12.98 1.44 -10.62
C SER A 63 -14.00 2.35 -9.92
N PRO A 64 -15.07 2.82 -10.62
CA PRO A 64 -16.15 3.61 -10.02
C PRO A 64 -16.86 2.92 -8.85
N GLU A 65 -16.80 1.59 -8.78
CA GLU A 65 -17.45 0.77 -7.76
C GLU A 65 -16.69 0.73 -6.44
N LEU A 66 -15.42 1.17 -6.43
CA LEU A 66 -14.60 1.16 -5.23
C LEU A 66 -15.03 2.24 -4.24
N GLU A 67 -15.13 1.84 -2.97
CA GLU A 67 -15.42 2.72 -1.86
C GLU A 67 -14.30 3.75 -1.63
N GLU A 68 -14.65 4.97 -1.24
CA GLU A 68 -13.69 6.05 -0.95
C GLU A 68 -12.64 5.61 0.10
N GLU A 69 -13.04 4.84 1.12
CA GLU A 69 -12.14 4.32 2.15
C GLU A 69 -11.03 3.45 1.57
N VAL A 70 -11.32 2.63 0.55
CA VAL A 70 -10.32 1.80 -0.15
C VAL A 70 -9.30 2.67 -0.86
N ILE A 71 -9.76 3.76 -1.50
CA ILE A 71 -8.88 4.70 -2.21
C ILE A 71 -7.98 5.45 -1.22
N GLU A 72 -8.54 5.94 -0.10
CA GLU A 72 -7.75 6.57 0.96
C GLU A 72 -6.71 5.63 1.56
N PHE A 73 -7.08 4.38 1.77
CA PHE A 73 -6.15 3.36 2.25
C PHE A 73 -5.04 3.07 1.23
N TYR A 74 -5.40 2.97 -0.05
CA TYR A 74 -4.40 2.81 -1.11
C TYR A 74 -3.41 3.98 -1.16
N GLU A 75 -3.90 5.23 -1.08
CA GLU A 75 -3.05 6.43 -1.00
C GLU A 75 -2.10 6.40 0.20
N LEU A 76 -2.58 5.92 1.36
CA LEU A 76 -1.77 5.74 2.56
C LEU A 76 -0.61 4.75 2.32
N LEU A 77 -0.85 3.67 1.59
CA LEU A 77 0.15 2.66 1.25
C LEU A 77 1.15 3.10 0.18
N LEU A 78 0.87 4.18 -0.57
CA LEU A 78 1.83 4.77 -1.50
C LEU A 78 3.00 5.45 -0.77
N ASN A 79 2.83 5.80 0.50
CA ASN A 79 3.93 6.27 1.33
C ASN A 79 4.72 5.06 1.86
N PRO A 80 6.00 4.91 1.51
CA PRO A 80 6.79 3.73 1.89
C PRO A 80 6.97 3.59 3.41
N THR A 81 6.97 4.70 4.16
CA THR A 81 7.13 4.67 5.62
C THR A 81 5.86 4.18 6.31
N THR A 82 4.68 4.72 5.95
CA THR A 82 3.41 4.26 6.53
C THR A 82 3.12 2.81 6.16
N LYS A 83 3.41 2.42 4.91
CA LYS A 83 3.32 1.03 4.47
C LYS A 83 4.22 0.12 5.31
N ALA A 84 5.50 0.47 5.49
CA ALA A 84 6.43 -0.32 6.28
C ALA A 84 5.98 -0.46 7.74
N ILE A 85 5.52 0.61 8.39
CA ILE A 85 5.00 0.57 9.76
C ILE A 85 3.83 -0.41 9.87
N LEU A 86 2.83 -0.32 8.98
CA LEU A 86 1.68 -1.23 9.00
C LEU A 86 2.10 -2.69 8.83
N LEU A 87 3.03 -2.98 7.91
CA LEU A 87 3.49 -4.34 7.66
C LEU A 87 4.28 -4.92 8.84
N VAL A 88 5.16 -4.12 9.46
CA VAL A 88 5.92 -4.55 10.64
C VAL A 88 4.99 -4.82 11.82
N LEU A 89 4.03 -3.92 12.10
CA LEU A 89 3.05 -4.13 13.16
C LEU A 89 2.12 -5.32 12.89
N LEU A 90 1.80 -5.58 11.63
CA LEU A 90 0.97 -6.73 11.26
C LEU A 90 1.72 -8.05 11.48
N LYS A 91 3.02 -8.11 11.12
CA LYS A 91 3.87 -9.28 11.27
C LYS A 91 4.22 -9.58 12.72
N SER A 92 4.53 -8.56 13.51
CA SER A 92 5.01 -8.73 14.89
C SER A 92 3.98 -9.38 15.81
N ASN A 93 2.68 -9.26 15.50
CA ASN A 93 1.57 -9.63 16.39
C ASN A 93 1.61 -8.97 17.78
N LEU A 94 2.62 -8.15 18.06
CA LEU A 94 2.88 -7.48 19.31
C LEU A 94 2.78 -5.96 19.13
N ALA A 95 2.55 -5.25 20.22
CA ALA A 95 2.68 -3.81 20.24
C ALA A 95 4.17 -3.44 20.27
N LEU A 96 4.60 -2.57 19.35
CA LEU A 96 6.00 -2.12 19.24
C LEU A 96 6.13 -0.66 19.64
N SER A 97 7.24 -0.33 20.29
CA SER A 97 7.65 1.05 20.57
C SER A 97 8.15 1.75 19.30
N GLN A 98 8.22 3.08 19.32
CA GLN A 98 8.80 3.84 18.21
C GLN A 98 10.26 3.49 17.96
N ILE A 99 11.04 3.20 19.02
CA ILE A 99 12.46 2.82 18.91
C ILE A 99 12.60 1.49 18.15
N GLU A 100 11.78 0.49 18.49
CA GLU A 100 11.76 -0.80 17.79
C GLU A 100 11.37 -0.65 16.32
N LEU A 101 10.37 0.21 16.02
CA LEU A 101 9.98 0.51 14.64
C LEU A 101 11.09 1.19 13.85
N VAL A 102 11.81 2.15 14.46
CA VAL A 102 12.98 2.80 13.85
C VAL A 102 14.05 1.77 13.52
N ALA A 103 14.38 0.90 14.47
CA ALA A 103 15.40 -0.14 14.29
C ALA A 103 15.00 -1.16 13.21
N THR A 104 13.72 -1.58 13.19
CA THR A 104 13.22 -2.61 12.26
C THR A 104 13.06 -2.09 10.84
N ILE A 105 12.60 -0.83 10.67
CA ILE A 105 12.30 -0.24 9.35
C ILE A 105 13.51 0.45 8.75
N GLU A 106 14.56 0.69 9.55
CA GLU A 106 15.77 1.41 9.14
C GLU A 106 15.47 2.81 8.56
N LYS A 107 14.52 3.53 9.16
CA LYS A 107 14.14 4.91 8.81
C LYS A 107 14.42 5.83 9.97
N SER A 108 14.68 7.11 9.66
CA SER A 108 14.91 8.12 10.68
C SER A 108 13.72 8.27 11.64
N ASN A 109 14.01 8.57 12.89
CA ASN A 109 13.01 8.78 13.94
C ASN A 109 11.94 9.80 13.53
N PRO A 110 12.26 10.99 12.93
CA PRO A 110 11.24 11.91 12.44
C PRO A 110 10.34 11.34 11.34
N SER A 111 10.87 10.45 10.49
CA SER A 111 10.07 9.80 9.45
C SER A 111 9.07 8.81 10.04
N ILE A 112 9.50 7.99 10.99
CA ILE A 112 8.62 7.07 11.72
C ILE A 112 7.57 7.85 12.52
N SER A 113 7.96 8.89 13.25
CA SER A 113 7.03 9.73 14.03
C SER A 113 5.92 10.32 13.14
N ARG A 114 6.27 10.86 11.96
CA ARG A 114 5.28 11.37 10.99
C ARG A 114 4.37 10.26 10.46
N GLY A 115 4.94 9.10 10.15
CA GLY A 115 4.15 7.94 9.71
C GLY A 115 3.16 7.46 10.76
N LEU A 116 3.61 7.33 12.02
CA LEU A 116 2.75 6.98 13.16
C LEU A 116 1.61 7.99 13.37
N LYS A 117 1.91 9.29 13.29
CA LYS A 117 0.90 10.34 13.42
C LYS A 117 -0.22 10.16 12.37
N VAL A 118 0.12 10.00 11.10
CA VAL A 118 -0.85 9.80 10.02
C VAL A 118 -1.68 8.53 10.26
N LEU A 119 -1.06 7.43 10.66
CA LEU A 119 -1.75 6.17 10.93
C LEU A 119 -2.69 6.24 12.14
N LEU A 120 -2.32 6.99 13.18
CA LEU A 120 -3.18 7.26 14.36
C LEU A 120 -4.38 8.13 13.96
N GLU A 121 -4.16 9.21 13.22
CA GLU A 121 -5.23 10.12 12.73
C GLU A 121 -6.26 9.35 11.88
N LYS A 122 -5.80 8.45 11.02
CA LYS A 122 -6.63 7.57 10.20
C LYS A 122 -7.14 6.32 10.94
N ARG A 123 -6.83 6.15 12.23
CA ARG A 123 -7.27 5.05 13.11
C ARG A 123 -6.88 3.64 12.65
N TRP A 124 -5.83 3.50 11.84
CA TRP A 124 -5.28 2.20 11.44
C TRP A 124 -4.49 1.53 12.55
N ILE A 125 -3.88 2.34 13.41
CA ILE A 125 -3.16 1.89 14.59
C ILE A 125 -3.70 2.56 15.85
N LYS A 126 -3.48 1.95 16.98
CA LYS A 126 -3.72 2.53 18.31
C LYS A 126 -2.42 2.62 19.10
N ARG A 127 -2.36 3.63 19.95
CA ARG A 127 -1.27 3.86 20.89
C ARG A 127 -1.68 3.36 22.25
N ASN A 128 -0.86 2.52 22.86
CA ASN A 128 -0.97 2.14 24.26
C ASN A 128 0.11 2.89 25.04
N TYR A 129 -0.28 3.55 26.11
CA TYR A 129 0.64 4.29 26.94
C TYR A 129 0.93 3.48 28.21
N HIS A 130 2.19 3.12 28.38
CA HIS A 130 2.74 2.50 29.59
C HIS A 130 3.96 3.34 29.98
N ALA A 131 3.79 4.24 30.97
CA ALA A 131 4.87 5.14 31.38
C ALA A 131 6.17 4.38 31.67
N PRO A 132 7.33 4.84 31.17
CA PRO A 132 7.53 6.07 30.39
C PRO A 132 7.38 5.88 28.88
N PHE A 133 7.00 4.70 28.39
CA PHE A 133 7.02 4.34 26.97
C PHE A 133 5.62 4.27 26.37
N SER A 134 5.54 4.47 25.07
CA SER A 134 4.34 4.22 24.27
C SER A 134 4.61 3.13 23.27
N THR A 135 3.65 2.22 23.11
CA THR A 135 3.67 1.20 22.10
C THR A 135 2.53 1.36 21.10
N TYR A 136 2.68 0.84 19.91
CA TYR A 136 1.74 0.96 18.81
C TYR A 136 1.36 -0.44 18.32
N GLN A 137 0.10 -0.62 17.98
CA GLN A 137 -0.40 -1.88 17.41
C GLN A 137 -1.53 -1.61 16.41
N ILE A 138 -1.84 -2.56 15.54
CA ILE A 138 -2.96 -2.48 14.61
C ILE A 138 -4.29 -2.36 15.38
N SER A 139 -5.14 -1.42 14.99
CA SER A 139 -6.45 -1.21 15.64
C SER A 139 -7.42 -2.35 15.35
N ASN A 140 -7.54 -2.76 14.09
CA ASN A 140 -8.39 -3.85 13.64
C ASN A 140 -7.69 -4.63 12.52
N LYS A 141 -7.23 -5.84 12.84
CA LYS A 141 -6.50 -6.70 11.90
C LYS A 141 -7.39 -7.18 10.76
N THR A 142 -8.63 -7.60 11.05
CA THR A 142 -9.57 -8.08 10.04
C THR A 142 -9.82 -7.01 8.99
N LYS A 143 -10.17 -5.80 9.43
CA LYS A 143 -10.36 -4.65 8.53
C LYS A 143 -9.11 -4.34 7.70
N LEU A 144 -7.92 -4.41 8.31
CA LEU A 144 -6.66 -4.19 7.60
C LEU A 144 -6.45 -5.22 6.49
N PHE A 145 -6.73 -6.50 6.76
CA PHE A 145 -6.64 -7.57 5.76
C PHE A 145 -7.63 -7.36 4.61
N GLU A 146 -8.90 -7.07 4.90
CA GLU A 146 -9.92 -6.77 3.89
C GLU A 146 -9.48 -5.62 2.96
N MET A 147 -8.90 -4.56 3.52
CA MET A 147 -8.40 -3.44 2.75
C MET A 147 -7.16 -3.79 1.92
N LEU A 148 -6.27 -4.64 2.45
CA LEU A 148 -5.12 -5.14 1.71
C LEU A 148 -5.56 -6.02 0.54
N GLU A 149 -6.56 -6.86 0.70
CA GLU A 149 -7.13 -7.67 -0.38
C GLU A 149 -7.70 -6.80 -1.50
N LYS A 150 -8.49 -5.78 -1.17
CA LYS A 150 -9.07 -4.85 -2.13
C LYS A 150 -8.02 -4.01 -2.88
N THR A 151 -6.87 -3.70 -2.24
CA THR A 151 -5.83 -2.84 -2.81
C THR A 151 -4.68 -3.61 -3.44
N TYR A 152 -4.37 -4.78 -2.92
CA TYR A 152 -3.26 -5.66 -3.34
C TYR A 152 -3.66 -7.14 -3.30
N PRO A 153 -4.61 -7.60 -4.14
CA PRO A 153 -5.16 -8.96 -4.08
C PRO A 153 -4.10 -10.05 -4.14
N LYS A 154 -3.00 -9.84 -4.88
CA LYS A 154 -1.87 -10.79 -4.94
C LYS A 154 -1.06 -10.90 -3.64
N ILE A 155 -1.21 -9.94 -2.73
CA ILE A 155 -0.50 -9.92 -1.45
C ILE A 155 -1.28 -10.69 -0.40
N ALA A 156 -2.60 -10.64 -0.44
CA ALA A 156 -3.47 -11.36 0.47
C ALA A 156 -3.30 -12.89 0.32
N THR A 157 -3.09 -13.38 -0.92
CA THR A 157 -2.89 -14.81 -1.20
C THR A 157 -1.51 -15.33 -0.82
N ASN A 158 -0.49 -14.45 -0.67
CA ASN A 158 0.88 -14.84 -0.38
C ASN A 158 1.50 -13.92 0.69
N PHE A 159 0.99 -14.02 1.91
CA PHE A 159 1.57 -13.28 3.05
C PHE A 159 3.08 -13.58 3.22
N GLU A 160 3.54 -14.73 2.76
CA GLU A 160 4.96 -15.12 2.71
C GLU A 160 5.78 -14.28 1.69
N GLN A 161 5.17 -13.74 0.63
CA GLN A 161 5.88 -12.87 -0.32
C GLN A 161 6.18 -11.46 0.22
N PHE A 162 5.57 -11.05 1.33
CA PHE A 162 6.00 -9.84 2.04
C PHE A 162 7.39 -9.98 2.65
N ASP A 163 7.85 -11.20 2.95
CA ASP A 163 9.19 -11.45 3.48
C ASP A 163 10.31 -11.15 2.46
N LEU A 164 10.01 -11.18 1.17
CA LEU A 164 11.00 -10.95 0.12
C LEU A 164 11.30 -9.47 -0.16
N CYS A 165 10.45 -8.55 0.29
CA CYS A 165 10.63 -7.11 0.04
C CYS A 165 11.26 -6.35 1.20
N TYR A 166 11.46 -6.99 2.36
CA TYR A 166 12.11 -6.37 3.51
C TYR A 166 13.15 -7.33 4.09
N PRO A 167 14.38 -6.87 4.35
CA PRO A 167 15.37 -7.69 5.03
C PRO A 167 14.77 -8.18 6.35
N LYS A 168 14.95 -9.47 6.64
CA LYS A 168 14.50 -10.06 7.90
C LYS A 168 14.98 -9.16 9.04
N PRO A 169 14.10 -8.76 9.99
CA PRO A 169 14.58 -8.03 11.15
C PRO A 169 15.70 -8.88 11.79
N ARG A 170 16.87 -8.29 11.95
CA ARG A 170 17.89 -8.90 12.81
C ARG A 170 17.25 -8.95 14.18
N ILE A 171 16.85 -10.15 14.59
CA ILE A 171 16.23 -10.41 15.87
C ILE A 171 17.26 -10.01 16.91
N PHE A 172 16.95 -9.01 17.72
CA PHE A 172 17.61 -8.73 18.97
C PHE A 172 17.32 -9.88 19.96
N LEU A 173 18.02 -11.01 19.78
CA LEU A 173 17.97 -12.14 20.71
C LEU A 173 19.02 -12.05 21.82
N ASP A 174 19.85 -10.98 21.87
CA ASP A 174 21.01 -10.90 22.75
C ASP A 174 20.98 -9.80 23.82
N ILE A 175 19.81 -9.28 24.23
CA ILE A 175 19.79 -8.24 25.28
C ILE A 175 19.17 -8.71 26.61
N TYR A 176 18.83 -10.00 26.77
CA TYR A 176 18.42 -10.56 28.05
C TYR A 176 19.13 -11.89 28.32
N GLN A 177 20.45 -11.81 28.54
CA GLN A 177 21.19 -12.72 29.42
C GLN A 177 21.88 -11.90 30.48
#